data_24d1df329f815900d519cf0c14061bda
#
_entry.id   24d1df329f815900d519cf0c14061bda
#
_cell.length_a   1.000
_cell.length_b   1.000
_cell.length_c   1.000
_cell.angle_alpha   90.00
_cell.angle_beta   90.00
_cell.angle_gamma   90.00
#
_symmetry.space_group_name_H-M   'P 1'
#
loop_
_entity.id
_entity.type
_entity.pdbx_description
1 polymer ?
#
loop_
_entity_poly.entity_id
_entity_poly.type
_entity_poly.pdbx_seq_one_letter_code
_entity_poly.pdbx_strand_id
1 'polypeptide(L)'
;MYKSFLVKYGEIGVKGKNRYIFENMLMEQIRHALKTAEGEFEVTKEQGRIYVNVVSDDYDYDETVEALSRVFGIVGFCPLLQVEDEGFDKLAETVVDYLGKEYPEKNFTFKVNARRARKNYPLDSMEINAELGGKILDAFPESKVDVHNPEVMVCIEIRSLINIYSKEIPGPGGMPVGSNGKAMLLLSGGIDSPVAGYMIAKRGVALDATYFHAPPYTSERAKQKVVDLAKLVARYSGPINLHVVNFTDIQLYIYEKCPHEELTIICLLYTS
;
A
#
# COMPACT_ATOMS: atom_id res chain seq x y z
N MET A 1 6.33 -6.23 -19.78
CA MET A 1 6.49 -5.52 -18.50
C MET A 1 5.27 -4.62 -18.31
N TYR A 2 4.70 -4.58 -17.11
CA TYR A 2 3.54 -3.73 -16.83
C TYR A 2 3.93 -2.25 -16.85
N LYS A 3 3.08 -1.40 -17.44
CA LYS A 3 3.29 0.06 -17.47
C LYS A 3 2.31 0.82 -16.57
N SER A 4 1.44 0.11 -15.86
CA SER A 4 0.48 0.74 -14.94
C SER A 4 0.12 -0.18 -13.78
N PHE A 5 -0.28 0.42 -12.66
CA PHE A 5 -0.81 -0.26 -11.49
C PHE A 5 -2.13 0.40 -11.08
N LEU A 6 -3.16 -0.41 -10.91
CA LEU A 6 -4.44 0.03 -10.34
C LEU A 6 -4.37 -0.07 -8.82
N VAL A 7 -4.51 1.05 -8.13
CA VAL A 7 -4.52 1.09 -6.66
C VAL A 7 -5.94 0.99 -6.13
N LYS A 8 -6.16 0.05 -5.22
CA LYS A 8 -7.43 -0.16 -4.51
C LYS A 8 -7.31 0.37 -3.09
N TYR A 9 -8.29 1.14 -2.64
CA TYR A 9 -8.40 1.63 -1.26
C TYR A 9 -9.74 1.19 -0.65
N GLY A 10 -9.78 1.00 0.67
CA GLY A 10 -10.95 0.52 1.40
C GLY A 10 -11.70 1.63 2.13
N GLU A 11 -11.28 1.97 3.33
CA GLU A 11 -11.96 2.91 4.25
C GLU A 11 -12.18 4.31 3.66
N ILE A 12 -11.35 4.74 2.74
CA ILE A 12 -11.50 6.01 2.00
C ILE A 12 -12.82 6.02 1.22
N GLY A 13 -13.25 4.87 0.71
CA GLY A 13 -14.47 4.73 -0.10
C GLY A 13 -15.75 5.17 0.61
N VAL A 14 -15.80 5.07 1.96
CA VAL A 14 -16.99 5.41 2.77
C VAL A 14 -17.00 6.85 3.29
N LYS A 15 -16.01 7.69 2.95
CA LYS A 15 -15.86 9.07 3.47
C LYS A 15 -16.83 10.10 2.86
N GLY A 16 -17.77 9.69 2.01
CA GLY A 16 -18.79 10.56 1.44
C GLY A 16 -18.22 11.80 0.74
N LYS A 17 -18.73 12.99 1.06
CA LYS A 17 -18.33 14.25 0.40
C LYS A 17 -16.85 14.62 0.61
N ASN A 18 -16.22 14.16 1.69
CA ASN A 18 -14.81 14.46 2.00
C ASN A 18 -13.82 13.46 1.38
N ARG A 19 -14.30 12.49 0.64
CA ARG A 19 -13.50 11.42 0.03
C ARG A 19 -12.32 11.96 -0.78
N TYR A 20 -12.53 13.04 -1.54
CA TYR A 20 -11.49 13.63 -2.39
C TYR A 20 -10.24 14.07 -1.60
N ILE A 21 -10.41 14.51 -0.33
CA ILE A 21 -9.30 14.93 0.54
C ILE A 21 -8.38 13.72 0.82
N PHE A 22 -8.99 12.59 1.21
CA PHE A 22 -8.26 11.35 1.51
C PHE A 22 -7.61 10.74 0.26
N GLU A 23 -8.31 10.79 -0.88
CA GLU A 23 -7.75 10.33 -2.16
C GLU A 23 -6.53 11.17 -2.55
N ASN A 24 -6.59 12.50 -2.43
CA ASN A 24 -5.45 13.36 -2.73
C ASN A 24 -4.27 13.09 -1.78
N MET A 25 -4.53 12.91 -0.47
CA MET A 25 -3.49 12.56 0.49
C MET A 25 -2.85 11.21 0.16
N LEU A 26 -3.66 10.21 -0.23
CA LEU A 26 -3.15 8.91 -0.65
C LEU A 26 -2.26 9.05 -1.89
N MET A 27 -2.68 9.82 -2.90
CA MET A 27 -1.88 10.06 -4.11
C MET A 27 -0.54 10.72 -3.78
N GLU A 28 -0.50 11.70 -2.86
CA GLU A 28 0.75 12.33 -2.42
C GLU A 28 1.69 11.34 -1.72
N GLN A 29 1.14 10.46 -0.89
CA GLN A 29 1.93 9.42 -0.22
C GLN A 29 2.46 8.38 -1.20
N ILE A 30 1.68 8.00 -2.19
CA ILE A 30 2.14 7.13 -3.28
C ILE A 30 3.30 7.79 -4.03
N ARG A 31 3.15 9.07 -4.43
CA ARG A 31 4.24 9.82 -5.09
C ARG A 31 5.50 9.90 -4.23
N HIS A 32 5.31 10.07 -2.91
CA HIS A 32 6.46 10.12 -1.99
C HIS A 32 7.16 8.76 -1.87
N ALA A 33 6.39 7.68 -1.74
CA ALA A 33 6.93 6.33 -1.63
C ALA A 33 7.69 5.92 -2.91
N LEU A 34 7.16 6.26 -4.07
CA LEU A 34 7.78 5.94 -5.38
C LEU A 34 9.09 6.68 -5.65
N LYS A 35 9.43 7.74 -4.89
CA LYS A 35 10.75 8.39 -4.98
C LYS A 35 11.91 7.47 -4.58
N THR A 36 11.64 6.37 -3.92
CA THR A 36 12.66 5.38 -3.53
C THR A 36 12.83 4.26 -4.55
N ALA A 37 11.95 4.17 -5.55
CA ALA A 37 12.01 3.18 -6.62
C ALA A 37 12.64 3.81 -7.87
N GLU A 38 13.37 2.99 -8.62
CA GLU A 38 13.93 3.38 -9.91
C GLU A 38 12.81 3.55 -10.94
N GLY A 39 12.81 4.70 -11.66
CA GLY A 39 11.84 5.03 -12.70
C GLY A 39 11.13 6.36 -12.46
N GLU A 40 10.36 6.78 -13.46
CA GLU A 40 9.48 7.94 -13.40
C GLU A 40 8.04 7.50 -13.40
N PHE A 41 7.25 8.05 -12.46
CA PHE A 41 5.86 7.64 -12.23
C PHE A 41 4.92 8.82 -12.22
N GLU A 42 3.79 8.66 -12.88
CA GLU A 42 2.66 9.59 -12.79
C GLU A 42 1.53 8.95 -12.00
N VAL A 43 1.07 9.63 -10.95
CA VAL A 43 -0.08 9.17 -10.14
C VAL A 43 -1.31 9.97 -10.53
N THR A 44 -2.28 9.30 -11.13
CA THR A 44 -3.50 9.89 -11.66
C THR A 44 -4.75 9.34 -10.97
N LYS A 45 -5.86 10.06 -11.11
CA LYS A 45 -7.16 9.61 -10.62
C LYS A 45 -8.21 9.74 -11.71
N GLU A 46 -8.93 8.66 -11.96
CA GLU A 46 -10.04 8.63 -12.89
C GLU A 46 -11.23 7.90 -12.28
N GLN A 47 -12.38 8.55 -12.23
CA GLN A 47 -13.67 7.95 -11.81
C GLN A 47 -13.59 7.09 -10.53
N GLY A 48 -12.89 7.59 -9.50
CA GLY A 48 -12.74 6.91 -8.21
C GLY A 48 -11.76 5.74 -8.19
N ARG A 49 -10.86 5.67 -9.18
CA ARG A 49 -9.69 4.80 -9.22
C ARG A 49 -8.42 5.64 -9.18
N ILE A 50 -7.39 5.13 -8.55
CA ILE A 50 -6.05 5.72 -8.56
C ILE A 50 -5.18 4.81 -9.40
N TYR A 51 -4.41 5.40 -10.29
CA TYR A 51 -3.46 4.71 -11.16
C TYR A 51 -2.06 5.23 -10.89
N VAL A 52 -1.10 4.33 -10.93
CA VAL A 52 0.33 4.64 -11.00
C VAL A 52 0.78 4.23 -12.40
N ASN A 53 1.10 5.20 -13.23
CA ASN A 53 1.56 4.98 -14.59
C ASN A 53 3.08 5.16 -14.64
N VAL A 54 3.76 4.20 -15.25
CA VAL A 54 5.20 4.28 -15.51
C VAL A 54 5.41 5.15 -16.75
N VAL A 55 6.17 6.24 -16.62
CA VAL A 55 6.45 7.20 -17.68
C VAL A 55 7.78 6.89 -18.36
N SER A 56 8.77 6.44 -17.59
CA SER A 56 10.09 6.03 -18.09
C SER A 56 10.04 4.72 -18.87
N ASP A 57 10.99 4.52 -19.75
CA ASP A 57 11.14 3.25 -20.48
C ASP A 57 11.65 2.13 -19.56
N ASP A 58 12.56 2.48 -18.64
CA ASP A 58 13.13 1.59 -17.65
C ASP A 58 12.62 1.95 -16.24
N TYR A 59 12.24 0.93 -15.48
CA TYR A 59 11.86 1.04 -14.08
C TYR A 59 12.07 -0.31 -13.38
N ASP A 60 12.28 -0.28 -12.07
CA ASP A 60 12.34 -1.50 -11.26
C ASP A 60 10.93 -1.88 -10.76
N TYR A 61 10.45 -3.04 -11.23
CA TYR A 61 9.13 -3.57 -10.85
C TYR A 61 9.06 -3.95 -9.37
N ASP A 62 10.09 -4.60 -8.85
CA ASP A 62 10.11 -5.12 -7.47
C ASP A 62 10.22 -3.98 -6.47
N GLU A 63 11.04 -2.96 -6.74
CA GLU A 63 11.10 -1.74 -5.93
C GLU A 63 9.78 -0.97 -5.95
N THR A 64 9.10 -0.90 -7.11
CA THR A 64 7.77 -0.28 -7.24
C THR A 64 6.74 -1.01 -6.39
N VAL A 65 6.72 -2.34 -6.46
CA VAL A 65 5.83 -3.19 -5.64
C VAL A 65 6.15 -3.01 -4.16
N GLU A 66 7.42 -3.00 -3.78
CA GLU A 66 7.83 -2.79 -2.38
C GLU A 66 7.40 -1.40 -1.88
N ALA A 67 7.59 -0.35 -2.68
CA ALA A 67 7.17 1.01 -2.33
C ALA A 67 5.66 1.10 -2.11
N LEU A 68 4.84 0.57 -3.03
CA LEU A 68 3.38 0.57 -2.92
C LEU A 68 2.88 -0.28 -1.74
N SER A 69 3.55 -1.39 -1.43
CA SER A 69 3.21 -2.30 -0.32
C SER A 69 3.40 -1.67 1.06
N ARG A 70 4.01 -0.49 1.17
CA ARG A 70 4.23 0.24 2.43
C ARG A 70 3.29 1.41 2.62
N VAL A 71 2.49 1.80 1.64
CA VAL A 71 1.63 2.98 1.71
C VAL A 71 0.33 2.66 2.43
N PHE A 72 0.12 3.26 3.62
CA PHE A 72 -1.15 3.16 4.33
C PHE A 72 -2.29 3.81 3.54
N GLY A 73 -3.43 3.13 3.49
CA GLY A 73 -4.59 3.49 2.66
C GLY A 73 -4.75 2.57 1.46
N ILE A 74 -3.68 1.92 0.99
CA ILE A 74 -3.74 0.91 -0.07
C ILE A 74 -4.19 -0.42 0.53
N VAL A 75 -5.33 -0.95 0.10
CA VAL A 75 -5.80 -2.30 0.47
C VAL A 75 -5.17 -3.35 -0.41
N GLY A 76 -4.99 -3.02 -1.67
CA GLY A 76 -4.30 -3.85 -2.64
C GLY A 76 -4.05 -3.05 -3.92
N PHE A 77 -3.20 -3.55 -4.76
CA PHE A 77 -2.94 -2.97 -6.08
C PHE A 77 -2.69 -4.07 -7.10
N CYS A 78 -3.05 -3.77 -8.34
CA CYS A 78 -3.01 -4.72 -9.43
C CYS A 78 -2.08 -4.19 -10.52
N PRO A 79 -0.98 -4.88 -10.86
CA PRO A 79 -0.29 -4.65 -12.12
C PRO A 79 -1.29 -4.85 -13.26
N LEU A 80 -1.41 -3.90 -14.15
CA LEU A 80 -2.42 -3.95 -15.19
C LEU A 80 -1.85 -3.63 -16.58
N LEU A 81 -2.49 -4.23 -17.59
CA LEU A 81 -2.33 -3.88 -18.97
C LEU A 81 -3.46 -2.92 -19.37
N GLN A 82 -3.11 -1.75 -19.92
CA GLN A 82 -4.05 -0.79 -20.46
C GLN A 82 -3.98 -0.80 -21.98
N VAL A 83 -5.15 -0.90 -22.63
CA VAL A 83 -5.24 -0.90 -24.08
C VAL A 83 -6.38 0.01 -24.56
N GLU A 84 -6.25 0.54 -25.78
CA GLU A 84 -7.33 1.24 -26.46
C GLU A 84 -8.47 0.28 -26.79
N ASP A 85 -9.66 0.82 -26.97
CA ASP A 85 -10.82 0.05 -27.40
C ASP A 85 -10.84 -0.07 -28.92
N GLU A 86 -10.34 -1.19 -29.42
CA GLU A 86 -10.37 -1.57 -30.84
C GLU A 86 -11.45 -2.63 -31.14
N GLY A 87 -12.41 -2.80 -30.21
CA GLY A 87 -13.50 -3.78 -30.31
C GLY A 87 -13.23 -5.08 -29.57
N PHE A 88 -14.30 -5.89 -29.45
CA PHE A 88 -14.27 -7.10 -28.60
C PHE A 88 -13.28 -8.18 -29.09
N ASP A 89 -13.18 -8.41 -30.40
CA ASP A 89 -12.26 -9.44 -30.92
C ASP A 89 -10.80 -9.10 -30.58
N LYS A 90 -10.43 -7.83 -30.70
CA LYS A 90 -9.08 -7.38 -30.32
C LYS A 90 -8.83 -7.46 -28.82
N LEU A 91 -9.84 -7.14 -28.02
CA LEU A 91 -9.78 -7.34 -26.57
C LEU A 91 -9.55 -8.83 -26.23
N ALA A 92 -10.29 -9.74 -26.87
CA ALA A 92 -10.17 -11.17 -26.64
C ALA A 92 -8.76 -11.70 -26.99
N GLU A 93 -8.22 -11.32 -28.16
CA GLU A 93 -6.83 -11.62 -28.54
C GLU A 93 -5.84 -11.15 -27.47
N THR A 94 -5.98 -9.89 -27.06
CA THR A 94 -5.08 -9.29 -26.04
C THR A 94 -5.16 -10.00 -24.69
N VAL A 95 -6.35 -10.41 -24.26
CA VAL A 95 -6.52 -11.14 -23.00
C VAL A 95 -5.90 -12.54 -23.10
N VAL A 96 -6.07 -13.24 -24.22
CA VAL A 96 -5.45 -14.54 -24.43
C VAL A 96 -3.91 -14.44 -24.43
N ASP A 97 -3.36 -13.46 -25.12
CA ASP A 97 -1.91 -13.18 -25.11
C ASP A 97 -1.40 -12.84 -23.71
N TYR A 98 -2.13 -12.02 -22.97
CA TYR A 98 -1.82 -11.67 -21.60
C TYR A 98 -1.78 -12.91 -20.69
N LEU A 99 -2.82 -13.75 -20.73
CA LEU A 99 -2.89 -14.96 -19.92
C LEU A 99 -1.80 -15.98 -20.32
N GLY A 100 -1.51 -16.11 -21.59
CA GLY A 100 -0.44 -16.99 -22.08
C GLY A 100 0.96 -16.61 -21.57
N LYS A 101 1.20 -15.30 -21.35
CA LYS A 101 2.45 -14.80 -20.77
C LYS A 101 2.51 -14.95 -19.26
N GLU A 102 1.40 -14.68 -18.59
CA GLU A 102 1.32 -14.69 -17.11
C GLU A 102 1.19 -16.11 -16.53
N TYR A 103 0.58 -17.03 -17.28
CA TYR A 103 0.30 -18.41 -16.88
C TYR A 103 0.82 -19.41 -17.94
N PRO A 104 2.13 -19.61 -18.00
CA PRO A 104 2.76 -20.42 -19.05
C PRO A 104 2.36 -21.90 -19.03
N GLU A 105 1.96 -22.43 -17.87
CA GLU A 105 1.49 -23.83 -17.74
C GLU A 105 0.14 -24.07 -18.41
N LYS A 106 -0.64 -23.00 -18.66
CA LYS A 106 -1.93 -23.04 -19.39
C LYS A 106 -2.99 -23.97 -18.80
N ASN A 107 -2.79 -24.48 -17.59
CA ASN A 107 -3.70 -25.32 -16.85
C ASN A 107 -4.10 -24.63 -15.55
N PHE A 108 -5.21 -23.90 -15.59
CA PHE A 108 -5.70 -23.13 -14.46
C PHE A 108 -7.22 -23.09 -14.43
N THR A 109 -7.79 -22.92 -13.25
CA THR A 109 -9.21 -22.59 -13.10
C THR A 109 -9.36 -21.06 -13.13
N PHE A 110 -10.38 -20.55 -13.82
CA PHE A 110 -10.53 -19.11 -13.98
C PHE A 110 -11.98 -18.64 -13.93
N LYS A 111 -12.13 -17.33 -13.67
CA LYS A 111 -13.39 -16.60 -13.81
C LYS A 111 -13.12 -15.26 -14.46
N VAL A 112 -13.92 -14.90 -15.45
CA VAL A 112 -13.93 -13.55 -16.02
C VAL A 112 -14.84 -12.66 -15.19
N ASN A 113 -14.38 -11.46 -14.87
CA ASN A 113 -15.11 -10.44 -14.12
C ASN A 113 -15.02 -9.09 -14.84
N ALA A 114 -15.91 -8.87 -15.79
CA ALA A 114 -15.99 -7.64 -16.54
C ALA A 114 -16.83 -6.58 -15.80
N ARG A 115 -16.39 -5.33 -15.84
CA ARG A 115 -17.09 -4.16 -15.34
C ARG A 115 -17.07 -3.05 -16.37
N ARG A 116 -18.23 -2.41 -16.61
CA ARG A 116 -18.34 -1.29 -17.54
C ARG A 116 -18.60 0.01 -16.78
N ALA A 117 -17.63 0.93 -16.78
CA ALA A 117 -17.89 2.33 -16.43
C ALA A 117 -18.49 3.08 -17.62
N ARG A 118 -18.09 2.73 -18.85
CA ARG A 118 -18.62 3.26 -20.12
C ARG A 118 -19.79 2.41 -20.59
N LYS A 119 -21.01 2.93 -20.44
CA LYS A 119 -22.26 2.20 -20.75
C LYS A 119 -22.55 1.99 -22.24
N ASN A 120 -21.92 2.75 -23.11
CA ASN A 120 -22.07 2.67 -24.56
C ASN A 120 -21.21 1.60 -25.25
N TYR A 121 -20.54 0.73 -24.48
CA TYR A 121 -19.84 -0.44 -25.02
C TYR A 121 -20.88 -1.45 -25.57
N PRO A 122 -20.65 -2.07 -26.73
CA PRO A 122 -21.67 -2.88 -27.43
C PRO A 122 -22.18 -4.06 -26.60
N LEU A 123 -21.31 -4.75 -25.86
CA LEU A 123 -21.64 -5.90 -25.02
C LEU A 123 -21.87 -5.49 -23.58
N ASP A 124 -22.78 -6.16 -22.88
CA ASP A 124 -22.92 -5.99 -21.45
C ASP A 124 -21.85 -6.79 -20.67
N SER A 125 -21.77 -6.60 -19.34
CA SER A 125 -20.74 -7.26 -18.53
C SER A 125 -20.91 -8.78 -18.48
N MET A 126 -22.15 -9.28 -18.60
CA MET A 126 -22.39 -10.72 -18.59
C MET A 126 -22.05 -11.33 -19.96
N GLU A 127 -22.37 -10.65 -21.04
CA GLU A 127 -22.00 -11.03 -22.40
C GLU A 127 -20.47 -11.07 -22.54
N ILE A 128 -19.75 -10.02 -22.06
CA ILE A 128 -18.28 -10.01 -22.05
C ILE A 128 -17.74 -11.20 -21.27
N ASN A 129 -18.31 -11.50 -20.08
CA ASN A 129 -17.84 -12.64 -19.27
C ASN A 129 -18.00 -13.96 -20.03
N ALA A 130 -19.16 -14.18 -20.68
CA ALA A 130 -19.46 -15.42 -21.38
C ALA A 130 -18.60 -15.58 -22.65
N GLU A 131 -18.58 -14.56 -23.50
CA GLU A 131 -17.86 -14.63 -24.78
C GLU A 131 -16.33 -14.71 -24.56
N LEU A 132 -15.79 -13.88 -23.65
CA LEU A 132 -14.38 -13.92 -23.33
C LEU A 132 -13.98 -15.22 -22.63
N GLY A 133 -14.86 -15.77 -21.77
CA GLY A 133 -14.69 -17.08 -21.17
C GLY A 133 -14.57 -18.18 -22.23
N GLY A 134 -15.41 -18.17 -23.26
CA GLY A 134 -15.33 -19.07 -24.41
C GLY A 134 -14.01 -18.96 -25.15
N LYS A 135 -13.58 -17.73 -25.49
CA LYS A 135 -12.30 -17.48 -26.18
C LYS A 135 -11.08 -17.97 -25.36
N ILE A 136 -11.13 -17.84 -24.04
CA ILE A 136 -10.07 -18.37 -23.15
C ILE A 136 -10.05 -19.89 -23.17
N LEU A 137 -11.22 -20.56 -23.11
CA LEU A 137 -11.28 -22.03 -23.21
C LEU A 137 -10.81 -22.55 -24.55
N ASP A 138 -11.13 -21.87 -25.65
CA ASP A 138 -10.67 -22.23 -27.00
C ASP A 138 -9.12 -22.14 -27.11
N ALA A 139 -8.54 -21.10 -26.47
CA ALA A 139 -7.09 -20.90 -26.50
C ALA A 139 -6.32 -21.78 -25.50
N PHE A 140 -6.95 -22.14 -24.38
CA PHE A 140 -6.37 -22.95 -23.31
C PHE A 140 -7.29 -24.13 -22.96
N PRO A 141 -7.29 -25.22 -23.76
CA PRO A 141 -8.22 -26.33 -23.62
C PRO A 141 -8.09 -27.12 -22.29
N GLU A 142 -6.96 -27.01 -21.60
CA GLU A 142 -6.74 -27.64 -20.28
C GLU A 142 -7.28 -26.80 -19.11
N SER A 143 -7.62 -25.51 -19.36
CA SER A 143 -8.21 -24.64 -18.35
C SER A 143 -9.69 -24.94 -18.12
N LYS A 144 -10.23 -24.51 -16.97
CA LYS A 144 -11.63 -24.71 -16.59
C LYS A 144 -12.21 -23.45 -15.97
N VAL A 145 -13.50 -23.22 -16.22
CA VAL A 145 -14.23 -22.14 -15.54
C VAL A 145 -14.61 -22.59 -14.14
N ASP A 146 -14.21 -21.82 -13.11
CA ASP A 146 -14.69 -21.97 -11.74
C ASP A 146 -15.21 -20.61 -11.25
N VAL A 147 -16.52 -20.51 -11.07
CA VAL A 147 -17.18 -19.27 -10.64
C VAL A 147 -17.13 -19.01 -9.14
N HIS A 148 -16.76 -20.05 -8.35
CA HIS A 148 -16.76 -19.98 -6.89
C HIS A 148 -15.35 -19.76 -6.32
N ASN A 149 -14.39 -20.59 -6.73
CA ASN A 149 -13.01 -20.56 -6.24
C ASN A 149 -11.98 -20.61 -7.38
N PRO A 150 -11.99 -19.61 -8.29
CA PRO A 150 -11.03 -19.58 -9.39
C PRO A 150 -9.61 -19.32 -8.88
N GLU A 151 -8.62 -20.00 -9.45
CA GLU A 151 -7.21 -19.69 -9.23
C GLU A 151 -6.84 -18.34 -9.87
N VAL A 152 -7.46 -18.05 -11.02
CA VAL A 152 -7.21 -16.84 -11.79
C VAL A 152 -8.49 -16.04 -11.95
N MET A 153 -8.56 -14.83 -11.37
CA MET A 153 -9.64 -13.88 -11.59
C MET A 153 -9.25 -12.92 -12.71
N VAL A 154 -9.74 -13.16 -13.91
CA VAL A 154 -9.49 -12.29 -15.08
C VAL A 154 -10.40 -11.08 -15.00
N CYS A 155 -9.87 -9.93 -14.60
CA CYS A 155 -10.61 -8.69 -14.45
C CYS A 155 -10.48 -7.81 -15.69
N ILE A 156 -11.62 -7.35 -16.21
CA ILE A 156 -11.72 -6.43 -17.36
C ILE A 156 -12.51 -5.20 -16.91
N GLU A 157 -11.91 -4.02 -16.91
CA GLU A 157 -12.64 -2.77 -16.65
C GLU A 157 -12.69 -1.91 -17.92
N ILE A 158 -13.88 -1.78 -18.52
CA ILE A 158 -14.13 -0.92 -19.70
C ILE A 158 -14.33 0.51 -19.21
N ARG A 159 -13.32 1.36 -19.44
CA ARG A 159 -13.29 2.79 -19.07
C ARG A 159 -12.89 3.65 -20.28
N SER A 160 -12.17 4.76 -20.10
CA SER A 160 -11.50 5.49 -21.20
C SER A 160 -10.56 4.55 -21.96
N LEU A 161 -9.69 3.87 -21.24
CA LEU A 161 -8.94 2.70 -21.70
C LEU A 161 -9.57 1.42 -21.15
N ILE A 162 -9.27 0.28 -21.76
CA ILE A 162 -9.62 -1.03 -21.24
C ILE A 162 -8.49 -1.50 -20.34
N ASN A 163 -8.82 -1.80 -19.08
CA ASN A 163 -7.89 -2.31 -18.07
C ASN A 163 -8.02 -3.82 -17.94
N ILE A 164 -6.93 -4.56 -18.08
CA ILE A 164 -6.83 -6.01 -18.00
C ILE A 164 -5.86 -6.37 -16.88
N TYR A 165 -6.30 -7.16 -15.91
CA TYR A 165 -5.45 -7.63 -14.82
C TYR A 165 -5.99 -8.94 -14.22
N SER A 166 -5.10 -9.76 -13.64
CA SER A 166 -5.44 -11.02 -12.99
C SER A 166 -4.76 -11.20 -11.62
N LYS A 167 -3.78 -10.35 -11.32
CA LYS A 167 -3.03 -10.41 -10.06
C LYS A 167 -3.42 -9.25 -9.16
N GLU A 168 -3.55 -9.51 -7.87
CA GLU A 168 -3.73 -8.51 -6.83
C GLU A 168 -2.69 -8.70 -5.74
N ILE A 169 -1.91 -7.66 -5.50
CA ILE A 169 -0.89 -7.63 -4.46
C ILE A 169 -1.51 -6.93 -3.25
N PRO A 170 -1.51 -7.56 -2.06
CA PRO A 170 -2.10 -6.96 -0.87
C PRO A 170 -1.28 -5.77 -0.40
N GLY A 171 -1.98 -4.70 0.00
CA GLY A 171 -1.41 -3.54 0.67
C GLY A 171 -1.66 -3.55 2.18
N PRO A 172 -1.08 -2.61 2.94
CA PRO A 172 -1.20 -2.58 4.39
C PRO A 172 -2.60 -2.16 4.87
N GLY A 173 -3.45 -1.60 4.00
CA GLY A 173 -4.74 -1.05 4.38
C GLY A 173 -4.65 0.22 5.24
N GLY A 174 -5.71 0.52 5.98
CA GLY A 174 -5.77 1.68 6.86
C GLY A 174 -6.12 2.99 6.16
N MET A 175 -5.60 4.10 6.67
CA MET A 175 -5.88 5.45 6.21
C MET A 175 -4.59 6.19 5.84
N PRO A 176 -4.63 7.14 4.89
CA PRO A 176 -3.48 7.97 4.57
C PRO A 176 -2.95 8.70 5.80
N VAL A 177 -1.64 8.63 6.02
CA VAL A 177 -0.98 9.27 7.17
C VAL A 177 -1.23 10.79 7.17
N GLY A 178 -1.48 11.37 8.33
CA GLY A 178 -1.85 12.79 8.49
C GLY A 178 -3.33 13.08 8.28
N SER A 179 -4.14 12.11 7.83
CA SER A 179 -5.59 12.32 7.65
C SER A 179 -6.37 12.41 8.98
N ASN A 180 -5.79 11.94 10.09
CA ASN A 180 -6.37 11.96 11.42
C ASN A 180 -5.47 12.69 12.46
N GLY A 181 -4.80 13.77 12.02
CA GLY A 181 -3.98 14.60 12.88
C GLY A 181 -2.58 14.06 13.12
N LYS A 182 -1.97 14.46 14.24
CA LYS A 182 -0.59 14.13 14.63
C LYS A 182 -0.53 13.61 16.05
N ALA A 183 0.46 12.76 16.34
CA ALA A 183 0.76 12.26 17.67
C ALA A 183 2.26 12.26 17.94
N MET A 184 2.62 12.35 19.22
CA MET A 184 3.97 12.16 19.72
C MET A 184 4.12 10.70 20.17
N LEU A 185 5.00 9.95 19.54
CA LEU A 185 5.34 8.58 19.92
C LEU A 185 6.46 8.60 20.97
N LEU A 186 6.20 8.08 22.14
CA LEU A 186 7.26 7.82 23.12
C LEU A 186 8.01 6.55 22.70
N LEU A 187 9.11 6.76 21.96
CA LEU A 187 9.85 5.67 21.32
C LEU A 187 10.97 5.17 22.24
N SER A 188 10.90 3.90 22.58
CA SER A 188 11.93 3.22 23.36
C SER A 188 12.71 2.21 22.52
N GLY A 189 13.75 1.60 23.13
CA GLY A 189 14.49 0.50 22.51
C GLY A 189 13.79 -0.86 22.55
N GLY A 190 12.53 -0.92 23.08
CA GLY A 190 11.70 -2.13 23.09
C GLY A 190 10.96 -2.38 21.79
N ILE A 191 10.19 -3.46 21.74
CA ILE A 191 9.41 -3.87 20.57
C ILE A 191 8.02 -3.21 20.52
N ASP A 192 7.45 -2.83 21.66
CA ASP A 192 6.06 -2.38 21.75
C ASP A 192 5.86 -0.98 21.15
N SER A 193 6.76 -0.04 21.49
CA SER A 193 6.62 1.34 21.02
C SER A 193 6.68 1.51 19.50
N PRO A 194 7.57 0.88 18.73
CA PRO A 194 7.53 0.96 17.28
C PRO A 194 6.28 0.28 16.69
N VAL A 195 5.78 -0.81 17.30
CA VAL A 195 4.54 -1.46 16.88
C VAL A 195 3.34 -0.54 17.13
N ALA A 196 3.26 0.11 18.29
CA ALA A 196 2.24 1.10 18.58
C ALA A 196 2.28 2.27 17.57
N GLY A 197 3.48 2.76 17.25
CA GLY A 197 3.69 3.76 16.21
C GLY A 197 3.15 3.34 14.86
N TYR A 198 3.47 2.13 14.40
CA TYR A 198 2.94 1.54 13.17
C TYR A 198 1.41 1.47 13.19
N MET A 199 0.81 0.96 14.27
CA MET A 199 -0.63 0.79 14.40
C MET A 199 -1.38 2.13 14.36
N ILE A 200 -0.86 3.17 15.02
CA ILE A 200 -1.45 4.51 15.04
C ILE A 200 -1.27 5.20 13.68
N ALA A 201 -0.08 5.11 13.07
CA ALA A 201 0.15 5.64 11.72
C ALA A 201 -0.79 5.00 10.69
N LYS A 202 -1.04 3.69 10.79
CA LYS A 202 -2.00 2.97 9.94
C LYS A 202 -3.44 3.51 10.08
N ARG A 203 -3.78 4.17 11.20
CA ARG A 203 -5.07 4.86 11.39
C ARG A 203 -5.07 6.29 10.84
N GLY A 204 -4.03 6.67 10.13
CA GLY A 204 -3.92 7.96 9.46
C GLY A 204 -3.32 9.07 10.33
N VAL A 205 -2.66 8.75 11.43
CA VAL A 205 -2.02 9.72 12.32
C VAL A 205 -0.57 9.93 11.90
N ALA A 206 -0.17 11.17 11.65
CA ALA A 206 1.23 11.53 11.44
C ALA A 206 2.00 11.45 12.77
N LEU A 207 3.25 11.01 12.72
CA LEU A 207 4.06 10.79 13.92
C LEU A 207 5.25 11.73 13.98
N ASP A 208 5.45 12.31 15.15
CA ASP A 208 6.77 12.69 15.67
C ASP A 208 7.12 11.70 16.80
N ALA A 209 8.40 11.60 17.18
CA ALA A 209 8.83 10.69 18.22
C ALA A 209 9.72 11.40 19.26
N THR A 210 9.62 10.96 20.50
CA THR A 210 10.47 11.42 21.60
C THR A 210 11.18 10.22 22.22
N TYR A 211 12.48 10.37 22.43
CA TYR A 211 13.33 9.43 23.16
C TYR A 211 14.02 10.12 24.32
N PHE A 212 13.87 9.57 25.51
CA PHE A 212 14.55 10.04 26.72
C PHE A 212 15.91 9.35 26.83
N HIS A 213 16.98 10.16 26.73
CA HIS A 213 18.37 9.69 26.77
C HIS A 213 19.05 10.22 28.03
N ALA A 214 19.66 9.35 28.81
CA ALA A 214 20.32 9.71 30.07
C ALA A 214 21.79 9.23 30.09
N PRO A 215 22.70 9.90 29.34
CA PRO A 215 24.11 9.58 29.43
C PRO A 215 24.69 9.96 30.81
N PRO A 216 25.66 9.19 31.37
CA PRO A 216 26.25 7.97 30.81
C PRO A 216 25.48 6.68 31.09
N TYR A 217 24.31 6.74 31.74
CA TYR A 217 23.53 5.57 32.17
C TYR A 217 22.86 4.84 30.99
N THR A 218 22.56 5.55 29.90
CA THR A 218 22.15 4.95 28.64
C THR A 218 23.25 5.10 27.60
N SER A 219 23.59 4.01 26.93
CA SER A 219 24.69 3.96 25.98
C SER A 219 24.29 4.59 24.63
N GLU A 220 25.26 5.09 23.86
CA GLU A 220 25.06 5.54 22.49
C GLU A 220 24.52 4.40 21.59
N ARG A 221 24.85 3.14 21.89
CA ARG A 221 24.28 1.99 21.19
C ARG A 221 22.77 1.86 21.40
N ALA A 222 22.27 2.17 22.61
CA ALA A 222 20.85 2.18 22.91
C ALA A 222 20.14 3.29 22.12
N LYS A 223 20.74 4.48 22.05
CA LYS A 223 20.23 5.60 21.23
C LYS A 223 20.21 5.25 19.75
N GLN A 224 21.29 4.65 19.22
CA GLN A 224 21.33 4.21 17.82
C GLN A 224 20.22 3.22 17.49
N LYS A 225 19.95 2.25 18.38
CA LYS A 225 18.84 1.32 18.23
C LYS A 225 17.49 2.04 18.09
N VAL A 226 17.24 3.08 18.88
CA VAL A 226 16.01 3.88 18.78
C VAL A 226 15.94 4.62 17.45
N VAL A 227 17.04 5.18 16.97
CA VAL A 227 17.13 5.80 15.64
C VAL A 227 16.77 4.80 14.54
N ASP A 228 17.29 3.57 14.63
CA ASP A 228 17.03 2.53 13.64
C ASP A 228 15.57 2.07 13.68
N LEU A 229 14.96 1.96 14.86
CA LEU A 229 13.53 1.69 15.02
C LEU A 229 12.67 2.82 14.45
N ALA A 230 13.03 4.09 14.67
CA ALA A 230 12.35 5.24 14.07
C ALA A 230 12.38 5.19 12.54
N LYS A 231 13.54 4.83 11.96
CA LYS A 231 13.68 4.64 10.50
C LYS A 231 12.77 3.53 9.96
N LEU A 232 12.65 2.42 10.70
CA LEU A 232 11.76 1.31 10.28
C LEU A 232 10.29 1.74 10.29
N VAL A 233 9.83 2.47 11.32
CA VAL A 233 8.48 3.01 11.36
C VAL A 233 8.27 4.03 10.24
N ALA A 234 9.25 4.89 9.99
CA ALA A 234 9.21 5.93 8.96
C ALA A 234 9.05 5.38 7.53
N ARG A 235 9.46 4.12 7.28
CA ARG A 235 9.20 3.45 5.98
C ARG A 235 7.72 3.34 5.65
N TYR A 236 6.84 3.37 6.64
CA TYR A 236 5.38 3.27 6.49
C TYR A 236 4.67 4.59 6.80
N SER A 237 5.11 5.31 7.84
CA SER A 237 4.47 6.55 8.31
C SER A 237 4.93 7.81 7.59
N GLY A 238 5.94 7.71 6.73
CA GLY A 238 6.65 8.88 6.22
C GLY A 238 7.64 9.45 7.25
N PRO A 239 8.19 10.63 7.00
CA PRO A 239 9.22 11.25 7.86
C PRO A 239 8.76 11.42 9.31
N ILE A 240 9.62 11.07 10.26
CA ILE A 240 9.42 11.24 11.70
C ILE A 240 10.52 12.16 12.23
N ASN A 241 10.15 13.23 12.94
CA ASN A 241 11.10 14.01 13.71
C ASN A 241 11.36 13.32 15.06
N LEU A 242 12.57 12.82 15.26
CA LEU A 242 12.96 12.18 16.52
C LEU A 242 13.59 13.21 17.45
N HIS A 243 12.88 13.55 18.52
CA HIS A 243 13.35 14.44 19.59
C HIS A 243 14.09 13.60 20.63
N VAL A 244 15.40 13.86 20.79
CA VAL A 244 16.22 13.23 21.82
C VAL A 244 16.30 14.18 23.01
N VAL A 245 15.62 13.84 24.10
CA VAL A 245 15.55 14.63 25.32
C VAL A 245 16.61 14.16 26.32
N ASN A 246 17.49 15.04 26.78
CA ASN A 246 18.42 14.72 27.84
C ASN A 246 17.64 14.58 29.19
N PHE A 247 17.68 13.40 29.75
CA PHE A 247 16.95 13.05 30.97
C PHE A 247 17.88 12.80 32.17
N THR A 248 19.18 13.04 32.04
CA THR A 248 20.20 12.69 33.05
C THR A 248 19.94 13.36 34.39
N ASP A 249 19.73 14.67 34.42
CA ASP A 249 19.54 15.42 35.66
C ASP A 249 18.24 15.01 36.39
N ILE A 250 17.19 14.75 35.64
CA ILE A 250 15.91 14.28 36.17
C ILE A 250 16.08 12.88 36.74
N GLN A 251 16.77 12.00 36.07
CA GLN A 251 17.03 10.64 36.51
C GLN A 251 17.86 10.61 37.78
N LEU A 252 18.89 11.47 37.90
CA LEU A 252 19.70 11.63 39.09
C LEU A 252 18.86 12.14 40.29
N TYR A 253 18.01 13.15 40.06
CA TYR A 253 17.11 13.68 41.07
C TYR A 253 16.15 12.64 41.59
N ILE A 254 15.57 11.81 40.69
CA ILE A 254 14.70 10.69 41.10
C ILE A 254 15.50 9.70 41.95
N TYR A 255 16.71 9.36 41.52
CA TYR A 255 17.58 8.41 42.23
C TYR A 255 17.93 8.89 43.66
N GLU A 256 18.14 10.19 43.86
CA GLU A 256 18.46 10.80 45.14
C GLU A 256 17.27 10.96 46.09
N LYS A 257 16.05 11.18 45.54
CA LYS A 257 14.88 11.58 46.32
C LYS A 257 13.85 10.48 46.49
N CYS A 258 13.90 9.43 45.71
CA CYS A 258 12.90 8.37 45.72
C CYS A 258 13.45 7.08 46.35
N PRO A 259 12.58 6.25 46.97
CA PRO A 259 12.98 4.95 47.50
C PRO A 259 13.55 4.05 46.40
N HIS A 260 14.66 3.40 46.66
CA HIS A 260 15.33 2.54 45.66
C HIS A 260 14.44 1.41 45.16
N GLU A 261 13.53 0.92 45.96
CA GLU A 261 12.58 -0.14 45.60
C GLU A 261 11.56 0.31 44.55
N GLU A 262 11.28 1.60 44.44
CA GLU A 262 10.30 2.19 43.54
C GLU A 262 10.93 2.84 42.28
N LEU A 263 12.26 2.93 42.22
CA LEU A 263 12.96 3.64 41.13
C LEU A 263 12.55 3.17 39.74
N THR A 264 12.40 1.88 39.54
CA THR A 264 11.99 1.32 38.24
C THR A 264 10.58 1.78 37.85
N ILE A 265 9.64 1.77 38.80
CA ILE A 265 8.25 2.18 38.60
C ILE A 265 8.18 3.68 38.31
N ILE A 266 8.90 4.48 39.12
CA ILE A 266 8.92 5.94 38.98
C ILE A 266 9.54 6.34 37.65
N CYS A 267 10.68 5.74 37.27
CA CYS A 267 11.30 6.00 35.96
C CYS A 267 10.38 5.61 34.82
N LEU A 268 9.67 4.49 34.89
CA LEU A 268 8.70 4.08 33.88
C LEU A 268 7.51 5.05 33.77
N LEU A 269 6.97 5.53 34.93
CA LEU A 269 5.87 6.48 34.99
C LEU A 269 6.22 7.84 34.33
N TYR A 270 7.44 8.33 34.51
CA TYR A 270 7.88 9.61 33.97
C TYR A 270 8.43 9.51 32.53
N THR A 271 8.68 8.31 32.02
CA THR A 271 9.18 8.06 30.65
C THR A 271 8.14 7.38 29.75
N SER A 272 6.95 7.13 30.28
CA SER A 272 5.78 6.61 29.56
C SER A 272 4.69 7.66 29.45
#